data_0e5f6c660f36ba9842d4ed4f63fae075
#
_entry.id   0e5f6c660f36ba9842d4ed4f63fae075
#
_cell.length_a   1.000
_cell.length_b   1.000
_cell.length_c   1.000
_cell.angle_alpha   90.00
_cell.angle_beta   90.00
_cell.angle_gamma   90.00
#
_symmetry.space_group_name_H-M   'P 1'
#
loop_
_entity.id
_entity.type
_entity.pdbx_description
1 polymer ?
#
loop_
_entity_poly.entity_id
_entity_poly.type
_entity_poly.pdbx_seq_one_letter_code
_entity_poly.pdbx_strand_id
1 'polypeptide(L)'
;MDTWFTNEPFIQAVLGEGLDVIGMLKDNNQRYFYKGKLLGLKELIRYIRLNPIYNIFDSVIVRTKKYRIPVKLVFVRNRNRPAEYIVLLSTDCGLTECEIVRRYGNRWPIECCFKACKSLQKLGKEFHGVSYDLTISSTALVFTRFICYSLLYLHGKAGGAARALTVSVICYFI
;
A
#
# COMPACT_ATOMS: atom_id res chain seq x y z
N MET A 1 0.74 -3.44 2.10
CA MET A 1 1.28 -3.07 3.44
C MET A 1 2.34 -2.00 3.30
N ASP A 2 2.53 -1.17 4.33
CA ASP A 2 3.60 -0.16 4.38
C ASP A 2 4.95 -0.81 4.74
N THR A 3 6.05 -0.11 4.46
CA THR A 3 7.44 -0.57 4.70
C THR A 3 7.72 -1.00 6.14
N TRP A 4 7.03 -0.42 7.11
CA TRP A 4 7.19 -0.74 8.54
C TRP A 4 6.71 -2.14 8.89
N PHE A 5 5.66 -2.63 8.23
CA PHE A 5 5.05 -3.92 8.50
C PHE A 5 5.57 -5.03 7.58
N THR A 6 6.37 -4.70 6.56
CA THR A 6 6.88 -5.69 5.60
C THR A 6 8.18 -6.31 6.16
N ASN A 7 8.04 -7.05 7.25
CA ASN A 7 9.11 -7.80 7.90
C ASN A 7 8.74 -9.28 8.04
N GLU A 8 9.74 -10.17 8.14
CA GLU A 8 9.51 -11.61 8.14
C GLU A 8 8.58 -12.11 9.25
N PRO A 9 8.71 -11.69 10.54
CA PRO A 9 7.82 -12.16 11.59
C PRO A 9 6.37 -11.82 11.33
N PHE A 10 6.09 -10.62 10.84
CA PHE A 10 4.73 -10.19 10.52
C PHE A 10 4.16 -10.95 9.32
N ILE A 11 4.96 -11.12 8.26
CA ILE A 11 4.57 -11.93 7.09
C ILE A 11 4.23 -13.36 7.52
N GLN A 12 5.04 -13.96 8.38
CA GLN A 12 4.80 -15.31 8.89
C GLN A 12 3.48 -15.40 9.68
N ALA A 13 3.18 -14.40 10.52
CA ALA A 13 1.95 -14.37 11.28
C ALA A 13 0.71 -14.26 10.37
N VAL A 14 0.75 -13.39 9.35
CA VAL A 14 -0.35 -13.24 8.39
C VAL A 14 -0.57 -14.49 7.56
N LEU A 15 0.52 -15.15 7.12
CA LEU A 15 0.42 -16.43 6.42
C LEU A 15 -0.17 -17.53 7.30
N GLY A 16 0.10 -17.49 8.62
CA GLY A 16 -0.51 -18.40 9.60
C GLY A 16 -2.04 -18.29 9.67
N GLU A 17 -2.60 -17.12 9.36
CA GLU A 17 -4.04 -16.86 9.24
C GLU A 17 -4.59 -17.20 7.83
N GLY A 18 -3.81 -17.81 6.95
CA GLY A 18 -4.21 -18.16 5.60
C GLY A 18 -4.35 -16.98 4.63
N LEU A 19 -3.73 -15.84 4.96
CA LEU A 19 -3.80 -14.63 4.16
C LEU A 19 -2.47 -14.34 3.46
N ASP A 20 -2.54 -13.85 2.22
CA ASP A 20 -1.38 -13.38 1.49
C ASP A 20 -1.02 -11.92 1.79
N VAL A 21 0.24 -11.60 1.59
CA VAL A 21 0.79 -10.27 1.85
C VAL A 21 1.34 -9.65 0.59
N ILE A 22 0.90 -8.42 0.30
CA ILE A 22 1.59 -7.52 -0.64
C ILE A 22 2.04 -6.29 0.14
N GLY A 23 3.34 -5.99 0.09
CA GLY A 23 3.93 -4.88 0.82
C GLY A 23 5.11 -4.24 0.10
N MET A 24 5.40 -3.00 0.45
CA MET A 24 6.58 -2.30 -0.04
C MET A 24 7.77 -2.59 0.88
N LEU A 25 8.90 -2.89 0.29
CA LEU A 25 10.16 -3.07 1.02
C LEU A 25 10.92 -1.75 1.11
N LYS A 26 11.54 -1.55 2.25
CA LYS A 26 12.53 -0.49 2.43
C LYS A 26 13.91 -1.03 2.03
N ASP A 27 14.72 -0.19 1.39
CA ASP A 27 16.13 -0.49 1.15
C ASP A 27 16.88 -0.46 2.50
N ASN A 28 16.83 -1.58 3.18
CA ASN A 28 17.47 -1.81 4.46
C ASN A 28 18.40 -3.03 4.36
N ASN A 29 18.99 -3.43 5.47
CA ASN A 29 19.87 -4.60 5.54
C ASN A 29 19.17 -5.97 5.41
N GLN A 30 17.91 -6.02 4.93
CA GLN A 30 17.23 -7.28 4.66
C GLN A 30 17.90 -8.01 3.52
N ARG A 31 18.10 -9.30 3.71
CA ARG A 31 18.73 -10.18 2.73
C ARG A 31 17.83 -11.36 2.41
N TYR A 32 17.92 -11.82 1.17
CA TYR A 32 17.10 -12.89 0.61
C TYR A 32 17.99 -13.97 -0.02
N PHE A 33 17.53 -15.20 0.03
CA PHE A 33 18.19 -16.30 -0.66
C PHE A 33 17.74 -16.36 -2.12
N TYR A 34 18.70 -16.23 -3.02
CA TYR A 34 18.51 -16.39 -4.44
C TYR A 34 19.63 -17.27 -5.03
N LYS A 35 19.25 -18.37 -5.71
CA LYS A 35 20.20 -19.32 -6.32
C LYS A 35 21.32 -19.75 -5.37
N GLY A 36 20.98 -20.05 -4.10
CA GLY A 36 21.94 -20.51 -3.09
C GLY A 36 22.78 -19.39 -2.43
N LYS A 37 22.64 -18.15 -2.85
CA LYS A 37 23.38 -17.00 -2.30
C LYS A 37 22.46 -16.11 -1.48
N LEU A 38 23.01 -15.50 -0.42
CA LEU A 38 22.30 -14.55 0.42
C LEU A 38 22.61 -13.12 -0.08
N LEU A 39 21.63 -12.49 -0.75
CA LEU A 39 21.80 -11.23 -1.45
C LEU A 39 20.90 -10.14 -0.85
N GLY A 40 21.38 -8.89 -0.85
CA GLY A 40 20.58 -7.70 -0.56
C GLY A 40 19.80 -7.22 -1.79
N LEU A 41 18.85 -6.28 -1.58
CA LEU A 41 18.02 -5.76 -2.69
C LEU A 41 18.87 -5.13 -3.80
N LYS A 42 19.93 -4.38 -3.46
CA LYS A 42 20.85 -3.77 -4.46
C LYS A 42 21.62 -4.79 -5.27
N GLU A 43 21.94 -5.93 -4.67
CA GLU A 43 22.64 -7.01 -5.35
C GLU A 43 21.68 -7.77 -6.28
N LEU A 44 20.44 -7.99 -5.82
CA LEU A 44 19.41 -8.66 -6.62
C LEU A 44 19.08 -7.93 -7.91
N ILE A 45 19.08 -6.59 -7.90
CA ILE A 45 18.77 -5.80 -9.10
C ILE A 45 19.75 -6.08 -10.26
N ARG A 46 20.97 -6.52 -9.97
CA ARG A 46 21.96 -6.90 -11.00
C ARG A 46 21.55 -8.14 -11.78
N TYR A 47 20.67 -8.97 -11.24
CA TYR A 47 20.14 -10.19 -11.87
C TYR A 47 18.83 -9.94 -12.64
N ILE A 48 18.32 -8.71 -12.58
CA ILE A 48 17.02 -8.35 -13.14
C ILE A 48 17.21 -7.70 -14.50
N ARG A 49 16.43 -8.15 -15.48
CA ARG A 49 16.40 -7.55 -16.80
C ARG A 49 15.47 -6.34 -16.80
N LEU A 50 15.93 -5.24 -17.39
CA LEU A 50 15.11 -4.06 -17.59
C LEU A 50 14.03 -4.37 -18.62
N ASN A 51 12.76 -4.29 -18.23
CA ASN A 51 11.65 -4.29 -19.16
C ASN A 51 11.21 -2.84 -19.41
N PRO A 52 11.49 -2.27 -20.59
CA PRO A 52 11.24 -0.84 -20.85
C PRO A 52 9.76 -0.50 -20.99
N ILE A 53 8.87 -1.49 -21.20
CA ILE A 53 7.48 -1.24 -21.63
C ILE A 53 6.59 -0.73 -20.51
N TYR A 54 6.81 -1.12 -19.23
CA TYR A 54 5.84 -0.87 -18.15
C TYR A 54 6.40 -0.12 -16.94
N ASN A 55 7.56 0.49 -17.00
CA ASN A 55 8.25 1.01 -15.79
C ASN A 55 8.46 -0.07 -14.68
N ILE A 56 8.23 -1.32 -15.00
CA ILE A 56 8.52 -2.47 -14.16
C ILE A 56 9.82 -3.04 -14.67
N PHE A 57 10.83 -3.11 -13.81
CA PHE A 57 12.13 -3.62 -14.24
C PHE A 57 12.07 -5.12 -14.53
N ASP A 58 11.55 -5.89 -13.60
CA ASP A 58 11.29 -7.34 -13.67
C ASP A 58 10.88 -7.83 -12.28
N SER A 59 10.70 -9.13 -12.16
CA SER A 59 10.46 -9.79 -10.90
C SER A 59 11.43 -10.93 -10.65
N VAL A 60 11.63 -11.25 -9.38
CA VAL A 60 12.45 -12.39 -8.97
C VAL A 60 11.80 -13.10 -7.80
N ILE A 61 11.77 -14.45 -7.85
CA ILE A 61 11.31 -15.25 -6.74
C ILE A 61 12.53 -15.57 -5.87
N VAL A 62 12.42 -15.22 -4.59
CA VAL A 62 13.47 -15.41 -3.59
C VAL A 62 12.88 -16.04 -2.34
N ARG A 63 13.74 -16.44 -1.40
CA ARG A 63 13.31 -16.89 -0.08
C ARG A 63 13.79 -15.95 1.00
N THR A 64 12.96 -15.71 1.98
CA THR A 64 13.33 -14.89 3.15
C THR A 64 14.43 -15.57 3.96
N LYS A 65 15.18 -14.78 4.74
CA LYS A 65 16.38 -15.27 5.45
C LYS A 65 16.03 -16.25 6.57
N LYS A 66 15.08 -15.89 7.45
CA LYS A 66 14.79 -16.65 8.69
C LYS A 66 13.82 -17.79 8.45
N TYR A 67 12.67 -17.51 7.86
CA TYR A 67 11.58 -18.48 7.72
C TYR A 67 11.55 -19.18 6.36
N ARG A 68 12.46 -18.80 5.44
CA ARG A 68 12.56 -19.40 4.10
C ARG A 68 11.26 -19.32 3.29
N ILE A 69 10.42 -18.36 3.59
CA ILE A 69 9.15 -18.11 2.89
C ILE A 69 9.47 -17.75 1.43
N PRO A 70 8.89 -18.43 0.44
CA PRO A 70 9.00 -18.00 -0.95
C PRO A 70 8.24 -16.69 -1.14
N VAL A 71 8.88 -15.72 -1.76
CA VAL A 71 8.27 -14.41 -2.05
C VAL A 71 8.70 -13.93 -3.42
N LYS A 72 7.79 -13.29 -4.13
CA LYS A 72 8.06 -12.61 -5.39
C LYS A 72 8.38 -11.15 -5.12
N LEU A 73 9.54 -10.71 -5.56
CA LEU A 73 9.95 -9.32 -5.50
C LEU A 73 9.77 -8.68 -6.87
N VAL A 74 9.02 -7.59 -6.93
CA VAL A 74 8.77 -6.80 -8.14
C VAL A 74 9.47 -5.46 -8.00
N PHE A 75 10.33 -5.13 -8.95
CA PHE A 75 11.09 -3.89 -8.97
C PHE A 75 10.40 -2.91 -9.92
N VAL A 76 9.98 -1.78 -9.37
CA VAL A 76 9.23 -0.75 -10.09
C VAL A 76 10.01 0.54 -10.07
N ARG A 77 10.18 1.18 -11.24
CA ARG A 77 10.84 2.49 -11.35
C ARG A 77 10.00 3.55 -10.65
N ASN A 78 10.64 4.39 -9.86
CA ASN A 78 9.98 5.55 -9.26
C ASN A 78 9.66 6.58 -10.36
N ARG A 79 8.36 6.88 -10.56
CA ARG A 79 7.92 7.80 -11.60
C ARG A 79 8.48 9.22 -11.42
N ASN A 80 8.61 9.66 -10.18
CA ASN A 80 9.08 11.01 -9.84
C ASN A 80 10.62 11.11 -9.80
N ARG A 81 11.31 9.98 -9.64
CA ARG A 81 12.77 9.90 -9.56
C ARG A 81 13.26 8.67 -10.33
N PRO A 82 13.48 8.79 -11.63
CA PRO A 82 13.79 7.64 -12.50
C PRO A 82 15.07 6.86 -12.12
N ALA A 83 15.97 7.48 -11.35
CA ALA A 83 17.16 6.82 -10.80
C ALA A 83 16.85 5.92 -9.59
N GLU A 84 15.69 6.09 -8.97
CA GLU A 84 15.25 5.31 -7.81
C GLU A 84 14.23 4.27 -8.23
N TYR A 85 14.19 3.18 -7.49
CA TYR A 85 13.19 2.13 -7.65
C TYR A 85 12.54 1.81 -6.31
N ILE A 86 11.32 1.34 -6.37
CA ILE A 86 10.62 0.75 -5.23
C ILE A 86 10.53 -0.76 -5.44
N VAL A 87 10.56 -1.51 -4.36
CA VAL A 87 10.45 -2.96 -4.40
C VAL A 87 9.17 -3.37 -3.70
N LEU A 88 8.32 -4.09 -4.42
CA LEU A 88 7.12 -4.71 -3.86
C LEU A 88 7.38 -6.19 -3.62
N LEU A 89 6.95 -6.68 -2.47
CA LEU A 89 6.99 -8.08 -2.09
C LEU A 89 5.57 -8.65 -2.15
N SER A 90 5.44 -9.85 -2.73
CA SER A 90 4.22 -10.65 -2.66
C SER A 90 4.54 -12.06 -2.15
N THR A 91 3.74 -12.58 -1.24
CA THR A 91 3.81 -13.99 -0.81
C THR A 91 3.12 -14.90 -1.82
N ASP A 92 2.09 -14.40 -2.51
CA ASP A 92 1.53 -15.10 -3.67
C ASP A 92 2.46 -14.90 -4.89
N CYS A 93 3.25 -15.94 -5.18
CA CYS A 93 4.17 -15.95 -6.31
C CYS A 93 3.49 -16.16 -7.66
N GLY A 94 2.21 -16.55 -7.70
CA GLY A 94 1.44 -16.78 -8.91
C GLY A 94 0.92 -15.49 -9.56
N LEU A 95 0.85 -14.40 -8.80
CA LEU A 95 0.41 -13.12 -9.33
C LEU A 95 1.39 -12.56 -10.36
N THR A 96 0.85 -11.94 -11.41
CA THR A 96 1.65 -11.17 -12.36
C THR A 96 2.19 -9.89 -11.72
N GLU A 97 3.27 -9.35 -12.26
CA GLU A 97 3.89 -8.09 -11.79
C GLU A 97 2.89 -6.94 -11.81
N CYS A 98 2.11 -6.84 -12.89
CA CYS A 98 1.07 -5.81 -13.04
C CYS A 98 -0.03 -5.93 -11.99
N GLU A 99 -0.44 -7.15 -11.65
CA GLU A 99 -1.44 -7.38 -10.60
C GLU A 99 -0.91 -6.99 -9.22
N ILE A 100 0.35 -7.33 -8.91
CA ILE A 100 0.98 -6.95 -7.65
C ILE A 100 1.03 -5.43 -7.52
N VAL A 101 1.45 -4.71 -8.57
CA VAL A 101 1.49 -3.25 -8.59
C VAL A 101 0.08 -2.66 -8.44
N ARG A 102 -0.90 -3.17 -9.19
CA ARG A 102 -2.30 -2.72 -9.11
C ARG A 102 -2.89 -2.94 -7.72
N ARG A 103 -2.73 -4.15 -7.16
CA ARG A 103 -3.25 -4.46 -5.81
C ARG A 103 -2.57 -3.62 -4.73
N TYR A 104 -1.27 -3.39 -4.85
CA TYR A 104 -0.56 -2.49 -3.95
C TYR A 104 -1.08 -1.05 -4.05
N GLY A 105 -1.38 -0.58 -5.26
CA GLY A 105 -1.96 0.73 -5.51
C GLY A 105 -3.30 0.97 -4.78
N ASN A 106 -4.09 -0.08 -4.55
CA ASN A 106 -5.33 0.00 -3.79
C ASN A 106 -5.13 0.39 -2.31
N ARG A 107 -3.91 0.47 -1.81
CA ARG A 107 -3.58 1.03 -0.50
C ARG A 107 -3.80 2.55 -0.45
N TRP A 108 -3.57 3.23 -1.57
CA TRP A 108 -3.65 4.68 -1.66
C TRP A 108 -5.00 5.29 -1.28
N PRO A 109 -6.15 4.73 -1.67
CA PRO A 109 -7.47 5.18 -1.22
C PRO A 109 -7.62 5.30 0.30
N ILE A 110 -6.90 4.51 1.09
CA ILE A 110 -6.93 4.60 2.55
C ILE A 110 -6.31 5.93 3.02
N GLU A 111 -5.19 6.31 2.46
CA GLU A 111 -4.53 7.60 2.76
C GLU A 111 -5.42 8.78 2.35
N CYS A 112 -6.11 8.64 1.22
CA CYS A 112 -7.07 9.59 0.73
C CYS A 112 -8.24 9.78 1.68
N CYS A 113 -8.81 8.67 2.15
CA CYS A 113 -9.88 8.67 3.13
C CYS A 113 -9.45 9.43 4.40
N PHE A 114 -8.28 9.09 4.96
CA PHE A 114 -7.76 9.81 6.13
C PHE A 114 -7.52 11.28 5.87
N LYS A 115 -6.97 11.65 4.71
CA LYS A 115 -6.76 13.04 4.32
C LYS A 115 -8.08 13.78 4.20
N ALA A 116 -9.09 13.20 3.57
CA ALA A 116 -10.43 13.76 3.45
C ALA A 116 -11.09 13.92 4.83
N CYS A 117 -11.04 12.91 5.69
CA CYS A 117 -11.57 12.98 7.04
C CYS A 117 -10.89 14.08 7.88
N LYS A 118 -9.58 14.24 7.76
CA LYS A 118 -8.83 15.29 8.48
C LYS A 118 -9.07 16.69 7.94
N SER A 119 -9.08 16.88 6.61
CA SER A 119 -9.16 18.19 5.99
C SER A 119 -10.60 18.69 5.85
N LEU A 120 -11.50 17.86 5.37
CA LEU A 120 -12.87 18.25 5.04
C LEU A 120 -13.84 18.03 6.20
N GLN A 121 -13.63 16.99 7.00
CA GLN A 121 -14.50 16.64 8.11
C GLN A 121 -13.89 16.93 9.49
N LYS A 122 -12.76 17.64 9.49
CA LYS A 122 -12.08 18.14 10.70
C LYS A 122 -11.82 17.08 11.77
N LEU A 123 -11.54 15.83 11.36
CA LEU A 123 -11.19 14.74 12.29
C LEU A 123 -10.06 15.19 13.23
N GLY A 124 -10.31 15.12 14.53
CA GLY A 124 -9.37 15.53 15.57
C GLY A 124 -9.28 17.04 15.79
N LYS A 125 -10.11 17.88 15.14
CA LYS A 125 -10.13 19.34 15.34
C LYS A 125 -11.38 19.86 16.05
N GLU A 126 -12.53 19.24 15.82
CA GLU A 126 -13.81 19.70 16.39
C GLU A 126 -14.10 19.13 17.78
N PHE A 127 -13.51 18.00 18.13
CA PHE A 127 -13.76 17.32 19.39
C PHE A 127 -12.48 17.25 20.23
N HIS A 128 -12.40 18.07 21.24
CA HIS A 128 -11.32 18.08 22.24
C HIS A 128 -11.83 17.43 23.54
N GLY A 129 -12.14 16.15 23.47
CA GLY A 129 -12.55 15.38 24.65
C GLY A 129 -11.39 14.59 25.24
N VAL A 130 -11.33 14.55 26.57
CA VAL A 130 -10.33 13.75 27.30
C VAL A 130 -10.80 12.28 27.43
N SER A 131 -12.07 12.01 27.18
CA SER A 131 -12.66 10.66 27.27
C SER A 131 -12.34 9.82 26.02
N TYR A 132 -11.91 8.59 26.25
CA TYR A 132 -11.69 7.59 25.21
C TYR A 132 -12.96 7.33 24.36
N ASP A 133 -14.11 7.18 25.04
CA ASP A 133 -15.40 6.91 24.40
C ASP A 133 -15.84 8.07 23.48
N LEU A 134 -15.59 9.32 23.89
CA LEU A 134 -15.87 10.48 23.05
C LEU A 134 -15.00 10.49 21.80
N THR A 135 -13.73 10.10 21.94
CA THR A 135 -12.80 10.01 20.79
C THR A 135 -13.24 8.93 19.80
N ILE A 136 -13.66 7.77 20.30
CA ILE A 136 -14.20 6.69 19.45
C ILE A 136 -15.48 7.16 18.75
N SER A 137 -16.42 7.72 19.47
CA SER A 137 -17.72 8.15 18.93
C SER A 137 -17.55 9.23 17.87
N SER A 138 -16.69 10.22 18.11
CA SER A 138 -16.39 11.29 17.13
C SER A 138 -15.71 10.75 15.88
N THR A 139 -14.78 9.82 16.04
CA THR A 139 -14.09 9.16 14.91
C THR A 139 -15.08 8.34 14.09
N ALA A 140 -15.93 7.54 14.73
CA ALA A 140 -16.96 6.75 14.08
C ALA A 140 -17.93 7.64 13.27
N LEU A 141 -18.35 8.77 13.85
CA LEU A 141 -19.23 9.73 13.17
C LEU A 141 -18.59 10.28 11.89
N VAL A 142 -17.32 10.67 11.95
CA VAL A 142 -16.59 11.20 10.79
C VAL A 142 -16.46 10.15 9.67
N PHE A 143 -16.11 8.91 9.99
CA PHE A 143 -16.04 7.85 9.00
C PHE A 143 -17.43 7.50 8.44
N THR A 144 -18.46 7.47 9.25
CA THR A 144 -19.85 7.25 8.78
C THR A 144 -20.26 8.34 7.78
N ARG A 145 -20.01 9.61 8.10
CA ARG A 145 -20.26 10.71 7.17
C ARG A 145 -19.49 10.55 5.85
N PHE A 146 -18.22 10.19 5.91
CA PHE A 146 -17.41 9.94 4.72
C PHE A 146 -18.00 8.83 3.85
N ILE A 147 -18.42 7.70 4.45
CA ILE A 147 -19.04 6.58 3.76
C ILE A 147 -20.37 7.02 3.11
N CYS A 148 -21.23 7.73 3.85
CA CYS A 148 -22.50 8.22 3.32
C CYS A 148 -22.31 9.15 2.12
N TYR A 149 -21.39 10.10 2.20
CA TYR A 149 -21.08 10.98 1.06
C TYR A 149 -20.54 10.21 -0.14
N SER A 150 -19.67 9.23 0.09
CA SER A 150 -19.12 8.40 -0.98
C SER A 150 -20.21 7.57 -1.67
N LEU A 151 -21.14 6.99 -0.92
CA LEU A 151 -22.28 6.24 -1.46
C LEU A 151 -23.25 7.15 -2.23
N LEU A 152 -23.61 8.32 -1.71
CA LEU A 152 -24.47 9.28 -2.40
C LEU A 152 -23.86 9.74 -3.71
N TYR A 153 -22.55 9.93 -3.76
CA TYR A 153 -21.84 10.26 -4.98
C TYR A 153 -21.90 9.13 -6.01
N LEU A 154 -21.60 7.89 -5.60
CA LEU A 154 -21.63 6.72 -6.47
C LEU A 154 -23.02 6.47 -7.07
N HIS A 155 -24.09 6.78 -6.33
CA HIS A 155 -25.46 6.64 -6.80
C HIS A 155 -25.98 7.89 -7.59
N GLY A 156 -25.11 8.85 -7.88
CA GLY A 156 -25.48 10.05 -8.66
C GLY A 156 -26.49 10.98 -7.97
N LYS A 157 -26.76 10.78 -6.68
CA LYS A 157 -27.73 11.55 -5.88
C LYS A 157 -27.11 12.74 -5.15
N ALA A 158 -25.80 12.97 -5.32
CA ALA A 158 -25.09 14.06 -4.66
C ALA A 158 -25.28 15.38 -5.41
N GLY A 159 -25.83 16.38 -4.74
CA GLY A 159 -25.83 17.77 -5.19
C GLY A 159 -24.40 18.34 -5.29
N GLY A 160 -24.28 19.57 -5.84
CA GLY A 160 -22.99 20.19 -6.19
C GLY A 160 -21.92 20.19 -5.09
N ALA A 161 -22.31 20.34 -3.81
CA ALA A 161 -21.38 20.33 -2.68
C ALA A 161 -20.72 18.95 -2.45
N ALA A 162 -21.48 17.87 -2.59
CA ALA A 162 -20.95 16.51 -2.46
C ALA A 162 -20.06 16.13 -3.67
N ARG A 163 -20.38 16.65 -4.86
CA ARG A 163 -19.50 16.55 -6.04
C ARG A 163 -18.16 17.25 -5.80
N ALA A 164 -18.17 18.45 -5.25
CA ALA A 164 -16.94 19.19 -4.96
C ALA A 164 -16.05 18.46 -3.94
N LEU A 165 -16.65 17.86 -2.91
CA LEU A 165 -15.92 17.10 -1.89
C LEU A 165 -15.28 15.83 -2.48
N THR A 166 -16.00 15.09 -3.30
CA THR A 166 -15.51 13.81 -3.86
C THR A 166 -14.63 14.03 -5.08
N VAL A 167 -14.92 15.03 -5.93
CA VAL A 167 -14.05 15.42 -7.05
C VAL A 167 -12.74 15.98 -6.53
N SER A 168 -12.75 16.79 -5.46
CA SER A 168 -11.52 17.25 -4.81
C SER A 168 -10.68 16.09 -4.26
N VAL A 169 -11.31 15.02 -3.79
CA VAL A 169 -10.62 13.81 -3.35
C VAL A 169 -10.14 12.99 -4.54
N ILE A 170 -10.91 12.87 -5.61
CA ILE A 170 -10.59 12.09 -6.81
C ILE A 170 -9.60 12.83 -7.71
N CYS A 171 -9.79 14.13 -7.99
CA CYS A 171 -8.90 14.92 -8.85
C CYS A 171 -7.49 15.14 -8.26
N TYR A 172 -7.32 14.97 -6.97
CA TYR A 172 -5.97 14.94 -6.36
C TYR A 172 -5.24 13.61 -6.63
N PHE A 173 -5.89 12.64 -7.27
CA PHE A 173 -5.47 11.22 -7.36
C PHE A 173 -5.37 10.66 -8.79
N ILE A 174 -5.73 11.44 -9.82
CA ILE A 174 -5.45 11.19 -11.23
C ILE A 174 -4.28 12.06 -11.68
#